data_74c3687de236545ba477802a8fa7a356
#
_entry.id   74c3687de236545ba477802a8fa7a356
#
_cell.length_a   1.000
_cell.length_b   1.000
_cell.length_c   1.000
_cell.angle_alpha   90.00
_cell.angle_beta   90.00
_cell.angle_gamma   90.00
#
_symmetry.space_group_name_H-M   'P 1'
#
loop_
_entity.id
_entity.type
_entity.pdbx_description
1 polymer ?
#
loop_
_entity_poly.entity_id
_entity_poly.type
_entity_poly.pdbx_seq_one_letter_code
_entity_poly.pdbx_strand_id
1 'polypeptide(L)'
;MSRGLGDVYKRQYLNCWWCHNPESQNFAPQAMINQEKCSGCTACEQVCPEHAVCIKDCKQYTDREKCQACGKCVDFCVKNAREIVGKEYTIQEVVKEVDKDYMFYEESFGGVTLSGGEVMVQDMEYIVALLKKLKRKGYHVTIDTCGYAPQENFGKVFPYVDTFLYDIKLMDDEKHKKYMGQSNEMIFTNLKYLSEQGAQIYIRIPVIGGVNDSDEDIEAIIEYLKGNIAVAQVNLLPYHDIATSKYERLGLEYRGAEFTVPDNERMEELKYKFIQNGFSNTKIGG
;
A
#
# COMPACT_ATOMS: atom_id res chain seq x y z
N MET A 1 1.26 3.15 18.03
CA MET A 1 2.07 3.40 16.83
C MET A 1 2.27 2.08 16.09
N SER A 2 1.98 2.00 14.80
CA SER A 2 2.36 0.87 13.97
C SER A 2 3.51 1.31 13.08
N ARG A 3 4.59 0.49 12.97
CA ARG A 3 5.56 0.65 11.89
C ARG A 3 5.07 -0.11 10.67
N GLY A 4 4.90 0.60 9.55
CA GLY A 4 4.72 -0.04 8.26
C GLY A 4 6.07 -0.51 7.74
N LEU A 5 6.22 -1.80 7.47
CA LEU A 5 7.38 -2.37 6.80
C LEU A 5 7.20 -2.28 5.27
N GLY A 6 6.89 -1.07 4.77
CA GLY A 6 6.50 -0.82 3.38
C GLY A 6 7.53 -1.21 2.31
N ASP A 7 8.80 -1.34 2.68
CA ASP A 7 9.86 -1.65 1.72
C ASP A 7 10.12 -3.15 1.54
N VAL A 8 9.47 -4.01 2.34
CA VAL A 8 9.71 -5.46 2.33
C VAL A 8 8.94 -6.17 1.21
N TYR A 9 7.80 -5.61 0.79
CA TYR A 9 6.89 -6.30 -0.13
C TYR A 9 6.54 -5.41 -1.32
N LYS A 10 7.13 -5.75 -2.48
CA LYS A 10 6.80 -5.19 -3.77
C LYS A 10 6.02 -6.22 -4.56
N ARG A 11 4.74 -6.24 -4.49
CA ARG A 11 3.87 -7.00 -5.39
C ARG A 11 2.47 -6.46 -5.21
N GLN A 12 1.90 -5.87 -6.24
CA GLN A 12 0.54 -5.36 -6.24
C GLN A 12 -0.05 -5.54 -7.62
N TYR A 13 -1.20 -6.19 -7.71
CA TYR A 13 -1.90 -6.37 -8.98
C TYR A 13 -2.77 -5.18 -9.36
N LEU A 14 -3.20 -4.40 -8.37
CA LEU A 14 -3.94 -3.18 -8.64
C LEU A 14 -2.99 -2.06 -9.08
N ASN A 15 -3.37 -1.36 -10.13
CA ASN A 15 -2.64 -0.22 -10.69
C ASN A 15 -3.44 1.08 -10.48
N CYS A 16 -3.74 1.38 -9.22
CA CYS A 16 -4.52 2.56 -8.87
C CYS A 16 -3.87 3.84 -9.39
N TRP A 17 -4.65 4.71 -10.03
CA TRP A 17 -4.15 5.98 -10.57
C TRP A 17 -3.61 6.93 -9.49
N TRP A 18 -4.09 6.78 -8.25
CA TRP A 18 -3.64 7.54 -7.07
C TRP A 18 -2.71 6.76 -6.14
N CYS A 19 -2.03 5.72 -6.65
CA CYS A 19 -1.19 4.87 -5.80
C CYS A 19 -0.07 5.67 -5.11
N HIS A 20 0.02 5.56 -3.79
CA HIS A 20 1.09 6.20 -3.00
C HIS A 20 2.41 5.42 -3.03
N ASN A 21 2.39 4.17 -3.50
CA ASN A 21 3.56 3.30 -3.56
C ASN A 21 3.72 2.70 -4.97
N PRO A 22 3.98 3.54 -6.00
CA PRO A 22 4.12 3.05 -7.38
C PRO A 22 5.27 2.05 -7.53
N GLU A 23 6.27 2.11 -6.65
CA GLU A 23 7.35 1.13 -6.57
C GLU A 23 6.87 -0.29 -6.29
N SER A 24 5.69 -0.46 -5.68
CA SER A 24 5.12 -1.77 -5.38
C SER A 24 4.39 -2.43 -6.55
N GLN A 25 4.09 -1.67 -7.61
CA GLN A 25 3.42 -2.19 -8.81
C GLN A 25 4.34 -3.06 -9.68
N ASN A 26 5.65 -3.00 -9.47
CA ASN A 26 6.60 -3.87 -10.14
C ASN A 26 7.12 -4.96 -9.18
N PHE A 27 7.15 -6.20 -9.65
CA PHE A 27 7.58 -7.37 -8.88
C PHE A 27 9.11 -7.46 -8.73
N ALA A 28 9.87 -6.82 -9.62
CA ALA A 28 11.34 -6.81 -9.58
C ALA A 28 11.88 -5.57 -8.85
N PRO A 29 13.08 -5.65 -8.25
CA PRO A 29 13.79 -4.49 -7.74
C PRO A 29 13.93 -3.40 -8.82
N GLN A 30 13.89 -2.14 -8.41
CA GLN A 30 13.98 -1.01 -9.33
C GLN A 30 14.92 0.07 -8.80
N ALA A 31 15.63 0.73 -9.72
CA ALA A 31 16.37 1.93 -9.40
C ALA A 31 15.44 3.14 -9.34
N MET A 32 15.49 3.88 -8.25
CA MET A 32 14.87 5.20 -8.08
C MET A 32 15.94 6.28 -8.06
N ILE A 33 15.59 7.48 -8.54
CA ILE A 33 16.49 8.62 -8.52
C ILE A 33 15.79 9.87 -8.00
N ASN A 34 16.47 10.58 -7.12
CA ASN A 34 16.10 11.94 -6.73
C ASN A 34 16.85 12.93 -7.64
N GLN A 35 16.16 13.52 -8.60
CA GLN A 35 16.72 14.46 -9.56
C GLN A 35 17.23 15.74 -8.90
N GLU A 36 16.62 16.20 -7.80
CA GLU A 36 17.04 17.40 -7.06
C GLU A 36 18.41 17.23 -6.41
N LYS A 37 18.74 16.00 -5.99
CA LYS A 37 20.06 15.67 -5.43
C LYS A 37 21.10 15.41 -6.51
N CYS A 38 20.70 15.14 -7.74
CA CYS A 38 21.60 14.76 -8.82
C CYS A 38 22.43 15.95 -9.29
N SER A 39 23.77 15.84 -9.27
CA SER A 39 24.69 16.87 -9.78
C SER A 39 25.08 16.70 -11.24
N GLY A 40 24.55 15.70 -11.95
CA GLY A 40 24.93 15.43 -13.34
C GLY A 40 26.38 14.92 -13.54
N CYS A 41 27.02 14.37 -12.51
CA CYS A 41 28.45 14.03 -12.52
C CYS A 41 28.84 12.83 -13.39
N THR A 42 27.90 12.16 -14.07
CA THR A 42 28.08 11.02 -14.98
C THR A 42 28.60 9.71 -14.36
N ALA A 43 29.02 9.69 -13.10
CA ALA A 43 29.60 8.50 -12.47
C ALA A 43 28.70 7.24 -12.62
N CYS A 44 27.38 7.39 -12.41
CA CYS A 44 26.42 6.29 -12.55
C CYS A 44 26.28 5.77 -13.99
N GLU A 45 26.49 6.60 -15.00
CA GLU A 45 26.52 6.21 -16.41
C GLU A 45 27.77 5.38 -16.73
N GLN A 46 28.93 5.83 -16.23
CA GLN A 46 30.22 5.16 -16.48
C GLN A 46 30.30 3.78 -15.84
N VAL A 47 29.70 3.57 -14.65
CA VAL A 47 29.77 2.30 -13.92
C VAL A 47 28.66 1.32 -14.27
N CYS A 48 27.68 1.72 -15.08
CA CYS A 48 26.54 0.86 -15.41
C CYS A 48 26.93 -0.26 -16.40
N PRO A 49 26.94 -1.54 -16.00
CA PRO A 49 27.35 -2.63 -16.86
C PRO A 49 26.39 -2.84 -18.04
N GLU A 50 25.13 -2.50 -17.87
CA GLU A 50 24.08 -2.65 -18.88
C GLU A 50 23.87 -1.38 -19.74
N HIS A 51 24.69 -0.35 -19.54
CA HIS A 51 24.51 0.95 -20.18
C HIS A 51 23.07 1.49 -20.11
N ALA A 52 22.40 1.18 -19.00
CA ALA A 52 21.01 1.55 -18.76
C ALA A 52 20.84 2.98 -18.23
N VAL A 53 21.93 3.69 -17.94
CA VAL A 53 21.90 5.04 -17.38
C VAL A 53 22.47 6.01 -18.39
N CYS A 54 21.79 7.13 -18.58
CA CYS A 54 22.35 8.26 -19.35
C CYS A 54 22.05 9.59 -18.67
N ILE A 55 22.93 10.59 -18.88
CA ILE A 55 22.77 11.95 -18.42
C ILE A 55 22.48 12.84 -19.64
N LYS A 56 21.38 13.58 -19.60
CA LYS A 56 21.00 14.58 -20.61
C LYS A 56 20.53 15.85 -19.87
N ASP A 57 21.01 17.01 -20.30
CA ASP A 57 20.63 18.30 -19.72
C ASP A 57 20.75 18.35 -18.19
N CYS A 58 21.84 17.80 -17.65
CA CYS A 58 22.10 17.62 -16.21
C CYS A 58 21.06 16.76 -15.48
N LYS A 59 20.15 16.09 -16.20
CA LYS A 59 19.18 15.14 -15.63
C LYS A 59 19.58 13.70 -15.95
N GLN A 60 19.35 12.84 -14.99
CA GLN A 60 19.62 11.42 -15.13
C GLN A 60 18.37 10.68 -15.66
N TYR A 61 18.56 9.78 -16.60
CA TYR A 61 17.55 8.87 -17.12
C TYR A 61 18.01 7.43 -16.93
N THR A 62 17.07 6.55 -16.60
CA THR A 62 17.33 5.11 -16.49
C THR A 62 16.43 4.37 -17.48
N ASP A 63 17.04 3.66 -18.43
CA ASP A 63 16.35 2.71 -19.28
C ASP A 63 15.94 1.50 -18.43
N ARG A 64 14.63 1.34 -18.22
CA ARG A 64 14.09 0.32 -17.32
C ARG A 64 14.11 -1.07 -17.91
N GLU A 65 14.13 -1.19 -19.22
CA GLU A 65 14.20 -2.48 -19.92
C GLU A 65 15.61 -3.08 -19.81
N LYS A 66 16.64 -2.23 -19.77
CA LYS A 66 18.02 -2.65 -19.60
C LYS A 66 18.47 -2.75 -18.14
N CYS A 67 17.85 -1.98 -17.24
CA CYS A 67 18.29 -1.87 -15.86
C CYS A 67 17.99 -3.13 -15.05
N GLN A 68 19.02 -3.83 -14.58
CA GLN A 68 18.92 -5.02 -13.73
C GLN A 68 18.92 -4.69 -12.23
N ALA A 69 18.80 -3.43 -11.85
CA ALA A 69 18.82 -2.96 -10.45
C ALA A 69 20.01 -3.50 -9.61
N CYS A 70 21.17 -3.69 -10.24
CA CYS A 70 22.36 -4.31 -9.61
C CYS A 70 23.02 -3.47 -8.50
N GLY A 71 22.60 -2.20 -8.31
CA GLY A 71 23.08 -1.31 -7.23
C GLY A 71 24.40 -0.57 -7.52
N LYS A 72 25.23 -0.96 -8.52
CA LYS A 72 26.52 -0.29 -8.76
C LYS A 72 26.43 1.23 -8.87
N CYS A 73 25.41 1.72 -9.55
CA CYS A 73 25.19 3.17 -9.67
C CYS A 73 24.80 3.85 -8.35
N VAL A 74 24.33 3.12 -7.34
CA VAL A 74 24.10 3.62 -5.99
C VAL A 74 25.41 3.76 -5.25
N ASP A 75 26.26 2.75 -5.29
CA ASP A 75 27.57 2.72 -4.58
C ASP A 75 28.50 3.86 -5.05
N PHE A 76 28.43 4.24 -6.32
CA PHE A 76 29.24 5.32 -6.90
C PHE A 76 28.56 6.72 -6.85
N CYS A 77 27.35 6.82 -6.29
CA CYS A 77 26.63 8.11 -6.25
C CYS A 77 27.05 8.95 -5.05
N VAL A 78 27.99 9.87 -5.23
CA VAL A 78 28.50 10.77 -4.16
C VAL A 78 27.43 11.69 -3.55
N LYS A 79 26.31 11.87 -4.22
CA LYS A 79 25.18 12.69 -3.74
C LYS A 79 24.06 11.87 -3.11
N ASN A 80 24.20 10.54 -3.02
CA ASN A 80 23.12 9.64 -2.57
C ASN A 80 21.78 9.94 -3.27
N ALA A 81 21.86 10.27 -4.55
CA ALA A 81 20.69 10.58 -5.38
C ALA A 81 19.99 9.35 -5.90
N ARG A 82 20.59 8.17 -5.77
CA ARG A 82 20.09 6.89 -6.29
C ARG A 82 19.89 5.88 -5.17
N GLU A 83 18.87 5.06 -5.32
CA GLU A 83 18.59 3.94 -4.44
C GLU A 83 18.00 2.77 -5.23
N ILE A 84 18.15 1.56 -4.71
CA ILE A 84 17.41 0.39 -5.19
C ILE A 84 16.27 0.13 -4.20
N VAL A 85 15.04 0.09 -4.73
CA VAL A 85 13.85 -0.29 -3.98
C VAL A 85 13.48 -1.74 -4.27
N GLY A 86 12.94 -2.45 -3.26
CA GLY A 86 12.63 -3.89 -3.33
C GLY A 86 13.76 -4.76 -2.82
N LYS A 87 14.24 -4.47 -1.61
CA LYS A 87 15.21 -5.31 -0.92
C LYS A 87 14.52 -6.52 -0.31
N GLU A 88 15.15 -7.68 -0.43
CA GLU A 88 14.73 -8.89 0.27
C GLU A 88 15.25 -8.88 1.72
N TYR A 89 14.41 -9.37 2.63
CA TYR A 89 14.74 -9.51 4.04
C TYR A 89 14.42 -10.92 4.52
N THR A 90 15.30 -11.47 5.35
CA THR A 90 15.00 -12.70 6.07
C THR A 90 14.00 -12.42 7.21
N ILE A 91 13.25 -13.44 7.62
CA ILE A 91 12.33 -13.32 8.78
C ILE A 91 13.07 -12.83 10.04
N GLN A 92 14.34 -13.22 10.20
CA GLN A 92 15.13 -12.79 11.36
C GLN A 92 15.44 -11.30 11.34
N GLU A 93 15.79 -10.76 10.17
CA GLU A 93 16.04 -9.32 10.01
C GLU A 93 14.77 -8.51 10.27
N VAL A 94 13.63 -8.93 9.70
CA VAL A 94 12.33 -8.27 9.93
C VAL A 94 11.97 -8.27 11.41
N VAL A 95 12.04 -9.43 12.07
CA VAL A 95 11.71 -9.53 13.50
C VAL A 95 12.65 -8.71 14.37
N LYS A 96 13.96 -8.69 14.03
CA LYS A 96 14.95 -7.85 14.73
C LYS A 96 14.61 -6.35 14.61
N GLU A 97 14.11 -5.94 13.46
CA GLU A 97 13.70 -4.55 13.25
C GLU A 97 12.43 -4.22 14.06
N VAL A 98 11.45 -5.12 14.05
CA VAL A 98 10.22 -4.99 14.85
C VAL A 98 10.53 -4.95 16.36
N ASP A 99 11.45 -5.77 16.83
CA ASP A 99 11.84 -5.85 18.25
C ASP A 99 12.43 -4.53 18.80
N LYS A 100 12.94 -3.65 17.96
CA LYS A 100 13.45 -2.34 18.40
C LYS A 100 12.37 -1.44 19.01
N ASP A 101 11.13 -1.62 18.59
CA ASP A 101 9.99 -0.82 19.06
C ASP A 101 9.12 -1.57 20.08
N TYR A 102 9.60 -2.70 20.63
CA TYR A 102 8.84 -3.56 21.55
C TYR A 102 8.22 -2.79 22.73
N MET A 103 9.00 -1.93 23.39
CA MET A 103 8.51 -1.15 24.54
C MET A 103 7.37 -0.21 24.17
N PHE A 104 7.40 0.38 22.96
CA PHE A 104 6.32 1.25 22.48
C PHE A 104 5.04 0.45 22.20
N TYR A 105 5.15 -0.79 21.74
CA TYR A 105 3.98 -1.64 21.51
C TYR A 105 3.33 -2.05 22.84
N GLU A 106 4.11 -2.37 23.87
CA GLU A 106 3.57 -2.68 25.19
C GLU A 106 2.85 -1.48 25.84
N GLU A 107 3.44 -0.29 25.79
CA GLU A 107 2.84 0.91 26.37
C GLU A 107 1.58 1.39 25.63
N SER A 108 1.55 1.28 24.30
CA SER A 108 0.44 1.77 23.48
C SER A 108 -0.64 0.73 23.21
N PHE A 109 -0.48 -0.51 23.66
CA PHE A 109 -1.29 -1.66 23.23
C PHE A 109 -1.34 -1.80 21.71
N GLY A 110 -0.28 -1.36 21.04
CA GLY A 110 -0.11 -1.40 19.60
C GLY A 110 0.44 -2.74 19.10
N GLY A 111 0.92 -2.74 17.87
CA GLY A 111 1.45 -3.95 17.27
C GLY A 111 2.12 -3.71 15.93
N VAL A 112 2.20 -4.75 15.13
CA VAL A 112 2.87 -4.76 13.85
C VAL A 112 1.84 -4.80 12.74
N THR A 113 1.92 -3.84 11.82
CA THR A 113 1.12 -3.86 10.60
C THR A 113 1.98 -4.34 9.44
N LEU A 114 1.61 -5.44 8.82
CA LEU A 114 2.17 -5.85 7.53
C LEU A 114 1.44 -5.11 6.43
N SER A 115 2.17 -4.29 5.69
CA SER A 115 1.68 -3.42 4.62
C SER A 115 2.75 -3.31 3.53
N GLY A 116 2.54 -2.49 2.52
CA GLY A 116 3.51 -2.23 1.44
C GLY A 116 2.86 -2.35 0.08
N GLY A 117 3.21 -3.37 -0.71
CA GLY A 117 2.41 -3.80 -1.86
C GLY A 117 1.13 -4.51 -1.39
N GLU A 118 0.81 -5.65 -1.97
CA GLU A 118 -0.25 -6.51 -1.42
C GLU A 118 0.40 -7.70 -0.68
N VAL A 119 0.22 -7.75 0.64
CA VAL A 119 0.78 -8.81 1.50
C VAL A 119 0.25 -10.18 1.08
N MET A 120 -1.02 -10.23 0.65
CA MET A 120 -1.72 -11.48 0.32
C MET A 120 -1.30 -12.11 -1.00
N VAL A 121 -0.41 -11.46 -1.79
CA VAL A 121 0.16 -12.01 -3.05
C VAL A 121 1.67 -12.30 -2.94
N GLN A 122 2.20 -12.20 -1.74
CA GLN A 122 3.61 -12.54 -1.47
C GLN A 122 3.81 -14.06 -1.37
N ASP A 123 5.05 -14.48 -1.13
CA ASP A 123 5.32 -15.87 -0.75
C ASP A 123 4.59 -16.20 0.56
N MET A 124 3.54 -16.99 0.47
CA MET A 124 2.68 -17.31 1.61
C MET A 124 3.38 -18.20 2.64
N GLU A 125 4.39 -18.99 2.27
CA GLU A 125 5.19 -19.75 3.24
C GLU A 125 6.00 -18.81 4.12
N TYR A 126 6.63 -17.81 3.49
CA TYR A 126 7.35 -16.76 4.21
C TYR A 126 6.41 -15.93 5.09
N ILE A 127 5.27 -15.46 4.58
CA ILE A 127 4.31 -14.65 5.34
C ILE A 127 3.78 -15.42 6.55
N VAL A 128 3.33 -16.66 6.38
CA VAL A 128 2.82 -17.47 7.50
C VAL A 128 3.92 -17.75 8.53
N ALA A 129 5.14 -18.01 8.11
CA ALA A 129 6.26 -18.22 9.03
C ALA A 129 6.60 -16.95 9.83
N LEU A 130 6.56 -15.77 9.19
CA LEU A 130 6.74 -14.46 9.85
C LEU A 130 5.63 -14.22 10.88
N LEU A 131 4.36 -14.38 10.48
CA LEU A 131 3.19 -14.21 11.35
C LEU A 131 3.27 -15.11 12.58
N LYS A 132 3.57 -16.39 12.39
CA LYS A 132 3.78 -17.34 13.50
C LYS A 132 4.84 -16.85 14.47
N LYS A 133 5.94 -16.31 13.97
CA LYS A 133 7.04 -15.81 14.80
C LYS A 133 6.64 -14.56 15.57
N LEU A 134 5.93 -13.61 14.94
CA LEU A 134 5.39 -12.42 15.58
C LEU A 134 4.38 -12.79 16.68
N LYS A 135 3.44 -13.69 16.41
CA LYS A 135 2.44 -14.15 17.38
C LYS A 135 3.09 -14.86 18.58
N ARG A 136 4.13 -15.68 18.36
CA ARG A 136 4.87 -16.32 19.48
C ARG A 136 5.57 -15.31 20.40
N LYS A 137 5.88 -14.13 19.89
CA LYS A 137 6.45 -13.01 20.67
C LYS A 137 5.38 -12.16 21.37
N GLY A 138 4.11 -12.46 21.18
CA GLY A 138 3.00 -11.73 21.80
C GLY A 138 2.56 -10.48 21.05
N TYR A 139 3.08 -10.20 19.85
CA TYR A 139 2.68 -9.03 19.09
C TYR A 139 1.23 -9.14 18.61
N HIS A 140 0.49 -8.03 18.69
CA HIS A 140 -0.73 -7.84 17.93
C HIS A 140 -0.36 -7.65 16.45
N VAL A 141 -1.00 -8.40 15.56
CA VAL A 141 -0.67 -8.39 14.13
C VAL A 141 -1.85 -7.90 13.31
N THR A 142 -1.58 -6.91 12.50
CA THR A 142 -2.52 -6.34 11.53
C THR A 142 -2.02 -6.59 10.12
N ILE A 143 -2.92 -6.97 9.21
CA ILE A 143 -2.66 -6.99 7.77
C ILE A 143 -3.42 -5.86 7.10
N ASP A 144 -2.69 -5.08 6.30
CA ASP A 144 -3.21 -4.05 5.41
C ASP A 144 -3.34 -4.64 4.00
N THR A 145 -4.56 -4.71 3.47
CA THR A 145 -4.85 -5.39 2.20
C THR A 145 -5.90 -4.66 1.38
N CYS A 146 -5.73 -4.68 0.07
CA CYS A 146 -6.77 -4.30 -0.88
C CYS A 146 -7.74 -5.45 -1.21
N GLY A 147 -7.49 -6.64 -0.70
CA GLY A 147 -8.34 -7.81 -0.90
C GLY A 147 -8.19 -8.52 -2.26
N TYR A 148 -7.38 -8.02 -3.17
CA TYR A 148 -7.21 -8.62 -4.49
C TYR A 148 -6.12 -9.71 -4.49
N ALA A 149 -6.47 -10.88 -3.97
CA ALA A 149 -5.59 -12.05 -3.86
C ALA A 149 -6.42 -13.35 -3.81
N PRO A 150 -5.81 -14.54 -4.07
CA PRO A 150 -6.50 -15.81 -3.92
C PRO A 150 -7.07 -15.98 -2.50
N GLN A 151 -8.34 -16.37 -2.40
CA GLN A 151 -9.05 -16.52 -1.11
C GLN A 151 -8.34 -17.49 -0.16
N GLU A 152 -7.72 -18.55 -0.67
CA GLU A 152 -6.96 -19.51 0.14
C GLU A 152 -5.84 -18.87 0.98
N ASN A 153 -5.26 -17.76 0.49
CA ASN A 153 -4.20 -17.05 1.20
C ASN A 153 -4.75 -16.39 2.47
N PHE A 154 -5.97 -15.83 2.42
CA PHE A 154 -6.65 -15.31 3.61
C PHE A 154 -6.88 -16.40 4.65
N GLY A 155 -7.30 -17.60 4.23
CA GLY A 155 -7.44 -18.75 5.13
C GLY A 155 -6.12 -19.16 5.81
N LYS A 156 -4.99 -19.10 5.09
CA LYS A 156 -3.67 -19.44 5.64
C LYS A 156 -3.20 -18.46 6.71
N VAL A 157 -3.50 -17.16 6.57
CA VAL A 157 -3.04 -16.13 7.52
C VAL A 157 -4.02 -15.87 8.66
N PHE A 158 -5.30 -16.12 8.46
CA PHE A 158 -6.39 -15.82 9.40
C PHE A 158 -6.08 -16.23 10.86
N PRO A 159 -5.52 -17.42 11.15
CA PRO A 159 -5.24 -17.84 12.54
C PRO A 159 -4.17 -17.00 13.27
N TYR A 160 -3.47 -16.12 12.55
CA TYR A 160 -2.33 -15.36 13.08
C TYR A 160 -2.53 -13.86 13.00
N VAL A 161 -3.69 -13.40 12.51
CA VAL A 161 -3.99 -11.99 12.29
C VAL A 161 -5.08 -11.55 13.25
N ASP A 162 -4.83 -10.48 13.99
CA ASP A 162 -5.77 -9.92 14.95
C ASP A 162 -6.72 -8.91 14.27
N THR A 163 -6.24 -8.17 13.28
CA THR A 163 -7.03 -7.15 12.59
C THR A 163 -6.69 -7.09 11.10
N PHE A 164 -7.71 -6.93 10.27
CA PHE A 164 -7.54 -6.62 8.85
C PHE A 164 -7.92 -5.16 8.60
N LEU A 165 -6.98 -4.37 8.08
CA LEU A 165 -7.27 -3.09 7.44
C LEU A 165 -7.62 -3.39 5.99
N TYR A 166 -8.87 -3.22 5.62
CA TYR A 166 -9.39 -3.66 4.34
C TYR A 166 -9.86 -2.50 3.49
N ASP A 167 -9.24 -2.32 2.33
CA ASP A 167 -9.54 -1.19 1.45
C ASP A 167 -10.74 -1.47 0.54
N ILE A 168 -11.77 -0.65 0.61
CA ILE A 168 -12.82 -0.54 -0.40
C ILE A 168 -12.63 0.77 -1.16
N LYS A 169 -12.49 0.68 -2.48
CA LYS A 169 -12.18 1.85 -3.31
C LYS A 169 -13.38 2.32 -4.14
N LEU A 170 -14.08 1.39 -4.78
CA LEU A 170 -15.24 1.64 -5.64
C LEU A 170 -16.16 0.41 -5.67
N MET A 171 -17.48 0.63 -5.61
CA MET A 171 -18.49 -0.42 -5.79
C MET A 171 -18.74 -0.71 -7.26
N ASP A 172 -18.76 0.31 -8.11
CA ASP A 172 -18.93 0.18 -9.56
C ASP A 172 -17.72 -0.54 -10.18
N ASP A 173 -17.94 -1.73 -10.75
CA ASP A 173 -16.88 -2.57 -11.29
C ASP A 173 -16.22 -1.98 -12.55
N GLU A 174 -16.96 -1.26 -13.37
CA GLU A 174 -16.40 -0.62 -14.57
C GLU A 174 -15.52 0.58 -14.19
N LYS A 175 -15.96 1.40 -13.22
CA LYS A 175 -15.10 2.44 -12.64
C LYS A 175 -13.87 1.81 -11.97
N HIS A 176 -14.04 0.69 -11.25
CA HIS A 176 -12.93 -0.03 -10.59
C HIS A 176 -11.91 -0.52 -11.61
N LYS A 177 -12.34 -1.17 -12.69
CA LYS A 177 -11.46 -1.60 -13.80
C LYS A 177 -10.73 -0.42 -14.43
N LYS A 178 -11.43 0.70 -14.64
CA LYS A 178 -10.83 1.90 -15.22
C LYS A 178 -9.70 2.46 -14.37
N TYR A 179 -9.92 2.62 -13.06
CA TYR A 179 -8.98 3.32 -12.17
C TYR A 179 -7.96 2.40 -11.50
N MET A 180 -8.28 1.13 -11.30
CA MET A 180 -7.41 0.13 -10.63
C MET A 180 -6.90 -0.97 -11.55
N GLY A 181 -7.42 -1.05 -12.79
CA GLY A 181 -6.99 -2.04 -13.78
C GLY A 181 -7.55 -3.46 -13.59
N GLN A 182 -8.36 -3.71 -12.57
CA GLN A 182 -8.91 -5.01 -12.23
C GLN A 182 -10.38 -4.92 -11.79
N SER A 183 -11.13 -6.05 -11.89
CA SER A 183 -12.47 -6.17 -11.31
C SER A 183 -12.41 -6.15 -9.77
N ASN A 184 -13.47 -5.67 -9.14
CA ASN A 184 -13.62 -5.67 -7.68
C ASN A 184 -14.28 -6.94 -7.12
N GLU A 185 -14.72 -7.88 -7.95
CA GLU A 185 -15.45 -9.09 -7.54
C GLU A 185 -14.67 -9.92 -6.51
N MET A 186 -13.38 -10.16 -6.77
CA MET A 186 -12.51 -10.92 -5.85
C MET A 186 -12.36 -10.20 -4.51
N ILE A 187 -12.30 -8.87 -4.51
CA ILE A 187 -12.18 -8.03 -3.32
C ILE A 187 -13.39 -8.25 -2.41
N PHE A 188 -14.60 -8.15 -2.96
CA PHE A 188 -15.83 -8.33 -2.19
C PHE A 188 -16.05 -9.78 -1.74
N THR A 189 -15.65 -10.76 -2.56
CA THR A 189 -15.68 -12.18 -2.19
C THR A 189 -14.79 -12.46 -0.99
N ASN A 190 -13.57 -11.92 -0.96
CA ASN A 190 -12.62 -12.08 0.13
C ASN A 190 -13.06 -11.32 1.39
N LEU A 191 -13.62 -10.13 1.25
CA LEU A 191 -14.16 -9.37 2.37
C LEU A 191 -15.30 -10.13 3.07
N LYS A 192 -16.23 -10.67 2.28
CA LYS A 192 -17.33 -11.49 2.79
C LYS A 192 -16.81 -12.74 3.51
N TYR A 193 -15.85 -13.44 2.90
CA TYR A 193 -15.21 -14.60 3.52
C TYR A 193 -14.62 -14.27 4.89
N LEU A 194 -13.83 -13.18 5.01
CA LEU A 194 -13.25 -12.75 6.29
C LEU A 194 -14.32 -12.42 7.33
N SER A 195 -15.39 -11.74 6.92
CA SER A 195 -16.51 -11.42 7.80
C SER A 195 -17.22 -12.68 8.31
N GLU A 196 -17.46 -13.68 7.45
CA GLU A 196 -18.05 -14.97 7.82
C GLU A 196 -17.15 -15.79 8.76
N GLN A 197 -15.84 -15.63 8.67
CA GLN A 197 -14.89 -16.24 9.62
C GLN A 197 -14.81 -15.50 10.98
N GLY A 198 -15.49 -14.37 11.14
CA GLY A 198 -15.47 -13.57 12.36
C GLY A 198 -14.20 -12.72 12.52
N ALA A 199 -13.54 -12.34 11.42
CA ALA A 199 -12.38 -11.46 11.45
C ALA A 199 -12.72 -10.09 12.03
N GLN A 200 -11.79 -9.48 12.77
CA GLN A 200 -11.87 -8.06 13.10
C GLN A 200 -11.46 -7.23 11.88
N ILE A 201 -12.43 -6.55 11.28
CA ILE A 201 -12.25 -5.81 10.03
C ILE A 201 -12.42 -4.32 10.27
N TYR A 202 -11.39 -3.55 9.91
CA TYR A 202 -11.44 -2.10 9.79
C TYR A 202 -11.48 -1.74 8.31
N ILE A 203 -12.63 -1.24 7.86
CA ILE A 203 -12.78 -0.80 6.47
C ILE A 203 -12.07 0.53 6.28
N ARG A 204 -11.28 0.64 5.22
CA ARG A 204 -10.64 1.88 4.81
C ARG A 204 -11.15 2.29 3.43
N ILE A 205 -11.54 3.54 3.30
CA ILE A 205 -12.09 4.09 2.08
C ILE A 205 -11.26 5.30 1.69
N PRO A 206 -10.32 5.16 0.73
CA PRO A 206 -9.68 6.32 0.12
C PRO A 206 -10.75 7.16 -0.59
N VAL A 207 -10.94 8.39 -0.16
CA VAL A 207 -11.93 9.32 -0.73
C VAL A 207 -11.23 10.26 -1.70
N ILE A 208 -11.49 10.10 -2.99
CA ILE A 208 -10.86 10.82 -4.08
C ILE A 208 -11.89 11.71 -4.76
N GLY A 209 -11.69 13.03 -4.69
CA GLY A 209 -12.60 14.00 -5.28
C GLY A 209 -12.73 13.83 -6.78
N GLY A 210 -13.98 13.74 -7.24
CA GLY A 210 -14.33 13.49 -8.64
C GLY A 210 -14.27 12.02 -9.08
N VAL A 211 -14.00 11.08 -8.16
CA VAL A 211 -13.92 9.63 -8.48
C VAL A 211 -14.95 8.82 -7.68
N ASN A 212 -14.90 8.89 -6.35
CA ASN A 212 -15.74 8.11 -5.45
C ASN A 212 -16.30 8.90 -4.26
N ASP A 213 -16.25 10.22 -4.33
CA ASP A 213 -16.74 11.13 -3.29
C ASP A 213 -18.20 11.55 -3.48
N SER A 214 -18.89 11.03 -4.50
CA SER A 214 -20.32 11.30 -4.72
C SER A 214 -21.18 10.62 -3.64
N ASP A 215 -22.37 11.14 -3.44
CA ASP A 215 -23.34 10.54 -2.51
C ASP A 215 -23.71 9.13 -2.93
N GLU A 216 -23.88 8.91 -4.24
CA GLU A 216 -24.24 7.62 -4.80
C GLU A 216 -23.13 6.57 -4.57
N ASP A 217 -21.87 6.93 -4.78
CA ASP A 217 -20.74 6.01 -4.58
C ASP A 217 -20.62 5.61 -3.09
N ILE A 218 -20.81 6.58 -2.18
CA ILE A 218 -20.74 6.34 -0.73
C ILE A 218 -21.95 5.53 -0.22
N GLU A 219 -23.15 5.83 -0.68
CA GLU A 219 -24.36 5.10 -0.33
C GLU A 219 -24.30 3.64 -0.78
N ALA A 220 -23.74 3.36 -1.97
CA ALA A 220 -23.52 2.01 -2.45
C ALA A 220 -22.56 1.22 -1.52
N ILE A 221 -21.51 1.85 -1.02
CA ILE A 221 -20.59 1.22 -0.03
C ILE A 221 -21.36 0.94 1.28
N ILE A 222 -22.09 1.92 1.80
CA ILE A 222 -22.86 1.80 3.04
C ILE A 222 -23.84 0.63 2.96
N GLU A 223 -24.64 0.57 1.90
CA GLU A 223 -25.64 -0.48 1.71
C GLU A 223 -25.00 -1.88 1.59
N TYR A 224 -23.89 -1.99 0.89
CA TYR A 224 -23.14 -3.25 0.81
C TYR A 224 -22.66 -3.68 2.20
N LEU A 225 -22.04 -2.79 2.96
CA LEU A 225 -21.52 -3.10 4.29
C LEU A 225 -22.61 -3.51 5.26
N LYS A 226 -23.75 -2.81 5.29
CA LYS A 226 -24.90 -3.12 6.15
C LYS A 226 -25.44 -4.54 5.95
N GLY A 227 -25.51 -4.97 4.70
CA GLY A 227 -26.12 -6.26 4.36
C GLY A 227 -25.19 -7.47 4.49
N ASN A 228 -23.86 -7.25 4.52
CA ASN A 228 -22.93 -8.34 4.24
C ASN A 228 -21.76 -8.46 5.22
N ILE A 229 -21.36 -7.39 5.91
CA ILE A 229 -20.04 -7.35 6.59
C ILE A 229 -20.18 -6.91 8.05
N ALA A 230 -19.56 -7.68 8.95
CA ALA A 230 -19.35 -7.28 10.34
C ALA A 230 -18.17 -6.30 10.43
N VAL A 231 -18.47 -5.00 10.46
CA VAL A 231 -17.47 -3.92 10.46
C VAL A 231 -17.20 -3.46 11.88
N ALA A 232 -15.94 -3.50 12.31
CA ALA A 232 -15.53 -2.99 13.62
C ALA A 232 -15.22 -1.47 13.61
N GLN A 233 -14.72 -0.97 12.49
CA GLN A 233 -14.39 0.45 12.29
C GLN A 233 -14.42 0.82 10.81
N VAL A 234 -14.78 2.07 10.50
CA VAL A 234 -14.63 2.66 9.15
C VAL A 234 -13.64 3.83 9.23
N ASN A 235 -12.68 3.87 8.31
CA ASN A 235 -11.73 4.96 8.16
C ASN A 235 -11.90 5.60 6.77
N LEU A 236 -12.30 6.86 6.74
CA LEU A 236 -12.33 7.65 5.52
C LEU A 236 -10.97 8.33 5.35
N LEU A 237 -10.25 7.98 4.30
CA LEU A 237 -8.89 8.47 4.06
C LEU A 237 -8.93 9.55 2.97
N PRO A 238 -8.81 10.84 3.32
CA PRO A 238 -8.78 11.90 2.31
C PRO A 238 -7.61 11.66 1.34
N TYR A 239 -7.88 11.81 0.04
CA TYR A 239 -6.83 11.80 -0.96
C TYR A 239 -5.81 12.91 -0.71
N HIS A 240 -4.57 12.67 -1.05
CA HIS A 240 -3.50 13.67 -1.14
C HIS A 240 -2.47 13.25 -2.21
N ASP A 241 -1.79 14.22 -2.77
CA ASP A 241 -0.91 14.07 -3.94
C ASP A 241 0.58 13.85 -3.60
N ILE A 242 0.90 13.53 -2.35
CA ILE A 242 2.27 13.33 -1.84
C ILE A 242 3.09 12.33 -2.68
N ALA A 243 2.41 11.42 -3.38
CA ALA A 243 3.06 10.38 -4.18
C ALA A 243 3.73 10.90 -5.46
N THR A 244 3.42 12.08 -5.95
CA THR A 244 3.91 12.62 -7.24
C THR A 244 5.44 12.53 -7.33
N SER A 245 6.16 12.88 -6.25
CA SER A 245 7.62 12.78 -6.19
C SER A 245 8.16 11.36 -6.39
N LYS A 246 7.44 10.32 -5.96
CA LYS A 246 7.85 8.93 -6.17
C LYS A 246 7.72 8.52 -7.64
N TYR A 247 6.64 8.97 -8.31
CA TYR A 247 6.48 8.74 -9.75
C TYR A 247 7.61 9.40 -10.55
N GLU A 248 7.94 10.65 -10.25
CA GLU A 248 9.09 11.34 -10.85
C GLU A 248 10.40 10.59 -10.63
N ARG A 249 10.67 10.14 -9.40
CA ARG A 249 11.85 9.35 -9.04
C ARG A 249 11.91 7.99 -9.75
N LEU A 250 10.76 7.46 -10.11
CA LEU A 250 10.64 6.26 -10.93
C LEU A 250 10.62 6.58 -12.44
N GLY A 251 10.52 7.84 -12.86
CA GLY A 251 10.32 8.22 -14.26
C GLY A 251 9.01 7.69 -14.83
N LEU A 252 7.97 7.64 -14.01
CA LEU A 252 6.61 7.23 -14.35
C LEU A 252 5.71 8.46 -14.44
N GLU A 253 4.68 8.37 -15.26
CA GLU A 253 3.61 9.36 -15.31
C GLU A 253 2.63 9.17 -14.15
N TYR A 254 2.32 10.26 -13.44
CA TYR A 254 1.29 10.26 -12.41
C TYR A 254 -0.08 10.53 -13.03
N ARG A 255 -0.97 9.54 -12.98
CA ARG A 255 -2.31 9.61 -13.59
C ARG A 255 -3.35 10.31 -12.73
N GLY A 256 -3.03 10.62 -11.48
CA GLY A 256 -3.92 11.26 -10.52
C GLY A 256 -3.87 12.80 -10.53
N ALA A 257 -3.25 13.43 -11.53
CA ALA A 257 -3.07 14.88 -11.57
C ALA A 257 -4.40 15.69 -11.63
N GLU A 258 -5.48 15.06 -12.10
CA GLU A 258 -6.81 15.69 -12.22
C GLU A 258 -7.67 15.47 -10.96
N PHE A 259 -7.22 14.64 -10.01
CA PHE A 259 -7.99 14.34 -8.80
C PHE A 259 -7.89 15.48 -7.80
N THR A 260 -8.99 15.70 -7.09
CA THR A 260 -9.05 16.74 -6.08
C THR A 260 -9.04 16.15 -4.67
N VAL A 261 -8.52 16.92 -3.73
CA VAL A 261 -8.60 16.59 -2.31
C VAL A 261 -9.99 17.00 -1.80
N PRO A 262 -10.80 16.08 -1.26
CA PRO A 262 -12.05 16.46 -0.63
C PRO A 262 -11.79 17.42 0.53
N ASP A 263 -12.59 18.48 0.63
CA ASP A 263 -12.47 19.41 1.74
C ASP A 263 -12.96 18.81 3.07
N ASN A 264 -12.66 19.49 4.16
CA ASN A 264 -13.01 19.00 5.49
C ASN A 264 -14.52 18.92 5.71
N GLU A 265 -15.29 19.82 5.11
CA GLU A 265 -16.75 19.84 5.23
C GLU A 265 -17.33 18.59 4.57
N ARG A 266 -16.90 18.28 3.35
CA ARG A 266 -17.29 17.06 2.64
C ARG A 266 -16.91 15.80 3.41
N MET A 267 -15.70 15.73 3.96
CA MET A 267 -15.27 14.58 4.75
C MET A 267 -16.11 14.37 6.02
N GLU A 268 -16.49 15.43 6.71
CA GLU A 268 -17.38 15.33 7.89
C GLU A 268 -18.81 14.95 7.49
N GLU A 269 -19.35 15.43 6.36
CA GLU A 269 -20.64 14.98 5.81
C GLU A 269 -20.63 13.47 5.53
N LEU A 270 -19.59 12.97 4.84
CA LEU A 270 -19.46 11.55 4.54
C LEU A 270 -19.37 10.72 5.82
N LYS A 271 -18.56 11.13 6.79
CA LYS A 271 -18.46 10.47 8.10
C LYS A 271 -19.84 10.43 8.79
N TYR A 272 -20.59 11.53 8.77
CA TYR A 272 -21.92 11.59 9.36
C TYR A 272 -22.90 10.62 8.68
N LYS A 273 -22.85 10.47 7.35
CA LYS A 273 -23.65 9.47 6.62
C LYS A 273 -23.37 8.05 7.12
N PHE A 274 -22.10 7.67 7.31
CA PHE A 274 -21.74 6.35 7.88
C PHE A 274 -22.30 6.17 9.30
N ILE A 275 -22.15 7.17 10.17
CA ILE A 275 -22.67 7.13 11.56
C ILE A 275 -24.18 6.97 11.58
N GLN A 276 -24.93 7.73 10.78
CA GLN A 276 -26.40 7.63 10.67
C GLN A 276 -26.86 6.25 10.19
N ASN A 277 -26.01 5.57 9.43
CA ASN A 277 -26.28 4.25 8.89
C ASN A 277 -25.78 3.09 9.79
N GLY A 278 -25.43 3.39 11.06
CA GLY A 278 -25.09 2.38 12.07
C GLY A 278 -23.59 2.12 12.26
N PHE A 279 -22.71 2.76 11.47
CA PHE A 279 -21.26 2.65 11.62
C PHE A 279 -20.73 3.72 12.59
N SER A 280 -21.08 3.59 13.89
CA SER A 280 -20.77 4.60 14.92
C SER A 280 -19.27 4.84 15.11
N ASN A 281 -18.42 3.85 14.81
CA ASN A 281 -16.95 3.97 14.89
C ASN A 281 -16.36 4.37 13.53
N THR A 282 -16.84 5.50 12.97
CA THR A 282 -16.30 6.07 11.74
C THR A 282 -15.35 7.22 12.03
N LYS A 283 -14.17 7.22 11.44
CA LYS A 283 -13.10 8.22 11.63
C LYS A 283 -12.65 8.79 10.28
N ILE A 284 -12.14 10.02 10.31
CA ILE A 284 -11.38 10.61 9.20
C ILE A 284 -9.90 10.41 9.51
N GLY A 285 -9.16 9.86 8.55
CA GLY A 285 -7.79 9.43 8.73
C GLY A 285 -7.68 8.00 9.25
N GLY A 286 -6.44 7.50 9.36
CA GLY A 286 -6.12 6.11 9.73
C GLY A 286 -4.93 5.96 10.63
#